data_f67928da298f35df571a9c3eb0205a8c
#
_entry.id   f67928da298f35df571a9c3eb0205a8c
#
_cell.length_a   1.000
_cell.length_b   1.000
_cell.length_c   1.000
_cell.angle_alpha   90.00
_cell.angle_beta   90.00
_cell.angle_gamma   90.00
#
_symmetry.space_group_name_H-M   'P 1'
#
loop_
_entity.id
_entity.type
_entity.pdbx_description
1 polymer ?
#
loop_
_entity_poly.entity_id
_entity_poly.type
_entity_poly.pdbx_seq_one_letter_code
_entity_poly.pdbx_strand_id
1 'polypeptide(L)'
;TYGAGTESDAHSQEEANAHTVVYITKPGTYSLSGTLSAGQVAVDLGEDAETDPEAVVTLILNGVDITCTVAPAIIFYRVYECGSDDAETASETVDATAAGANVIIADGTENSVTGSYVAKIYKPETVTLNDDGTAVEEAKKLHKYDGALYSKMSMNVDGGALGTGVLNITAENEGLDSELHLTINGGN
;
A
#
# COMPACT_ATOMS: atom_id res chain seq x y z
N THR A 1 -10.75 -8.47 1.93
CA THR A 1 -11.10 -9.09 3.21
C THR A 1 -9.82 -9.60 3.83
N TYR A 2 -9.43 -9.03 4.93
CA TYR A 2 -8.27 -9.48 5.68
C TYR A 2 -8.67 -10.67 6.54
N GLY A 3 -7.94 -11.77 6.44
CA GLY A 3 -8.18 -12.96 7.26
C GLY A 3 -7.59 -12.82 8.65
N ALA A 4 -7.94 -13.76 9.53
CA ALA A 4 -7.41 -13.79 10.90
C ALA A 4 -5.91 -14.16 10.97
N GLY A 5 -5.28 -14.54 9.86
CA GLY A 5 -3.86 -14.91 9.82
C GLY A 5 -3.55 -16.26 10.47
N THR A 6 -2.28 -16.45 10.83
CA THR A 6 -1.78 -17.61 11.54
C THR A 6 -1.61 -17.29 13.04
N GLU A 7 -1.39 -18.30 13.89
CA GLU A 7 -1.17 -18.09 15.33
C GLU A 7 -0.02 -17.15 15.68
N SER A 8 1.01 -17.09 14.81
CA SER A 8 2.18 -16.23 15.03
C SER A 8 2.03 -14.83 14.47
N ASP A 9 0.94 -14.53 13.75
CA ASP A 9 0.77 -13.30 12.98
C ASP A 9 -0.72 -13.10 12.71
N ALA A 10 -1.50 -13.07 13.78
CA ALA A 10 -2.94 -13.04 13.71
C ALA A 10 -3.50 -11.66 14.07
N HIS A 11 -4.51 -11.25 13.32
CA HIS A 11 -5.44 -10.22 13.74
C HIS A 11 -6.77 -10.88 14.12
N SER A 12 -7.46 -10.36 15.12
CA SER A 12 -8.79 -10.87 15.45
C SER A 12 -9.80 -10.50 14.37
N GLN A 13 -10.82 -11.33 14.17
CA GLN A 13 -11.91 -11.00 13.23
C GLN A 13 -12.65 -9.73 13.65
N GLU A 14 -12.77 -9.50 14.96
CA GLU A 14 -13.40 -8.30 15.51
C GLU A 14 -12.58 -7.05 15.16
N GLU A 15 -11.27 -7.10 15.35
CA GLU A 15 -10.36 -6.01 14.98
C GLU A 15 -10.43 -5.72 13.48
N ALA A 16 -10.31 -6.74 12.62
CA ALA A 16 -10.41 -6.57 11.17
C ALA A 16 -11.76 -5.98 10.75
N ASN A 17 -12.86 -6.39 11.37
CA ASN A 17 -14.21 -5.89 11.07
C ASN A 17 -14.45 -4.45 11.58
N ALA A 18 -13.68 -3.99 12.57
CA ALA A 18 -13.77 -2.62 13.08
C ALA A 18 -13.17 -1.57 12.13
N HIS A 19 -12.35 -2.02 11.17
CA HIS A 19 -11.71 -1.11 10.21
C HIS A 19 -12.63 -0.74 9.05
N THR A 20 -12.61 0.56 8.70
CA THR A 20 -13.33 1.09 7.54
C THR A 20 -12.38 1.16 6.35
N VAL A 21 -12.83 0.73 5.17
CA VAL A 21 -12.07 0.92 3.93
C VAL A 21 -12.73 1.99 3.08
N VAL A 22 -11.97 3.05 2.78
CA VAL A 22 -12.35 4.08 1.83
C VAL A 22 -11.80 3.67 0.46
N TYR A 23 -12.69 3.29 -0.46
CA TYR A 23 -12.29 2.88 -1.80
C TYR A 23 -12.29 4.05 -2.78
N ILE A 24 -11.18 4.18 -3.53
CA ILE A 24 -11.06 5.03 -4.70
C ILE A 24 -11.03 4.12 -5.93
N THR A 25 -12.08 4.21 -6.75
CA THR A 25 -12.32 3.31 -7.88
C THR A 25 -12.36 4.04 -9.23
N LYS A 26 -11.92 5.29 -9.27
CA LYS A 26 -11.84 6.08 -10.49
C LYS A 26 -10.52 6.84 -10.54
N PRO A 27 -9.96 7.05 -11.75
CA PRO A 27 -8.81 7.93 -11.93
C PRO A 27 -9.11 9.35 -11.46
N GLY A 28 -8.07 10.06 -11.03
CA GLY A 28 -8.17 11.46 -10.68
C GLY A 28 -7.29 11.88 -9.50
N THR A 29 -7.42 13.13 -9.11
CA THR A 29 -6.72 13.72 -7.99
C THR A 29 -7.65 13.89 -6.79
N TYR A 30 -7.25 13.36 -5.64
CA TYR A 30 -8.03 13.34 -4.42
C TYR A 30 -7.27 14.02 -3.28
N SER A 31 -7.83 15.07 -2.71
CA SER A 31 -7.27 15.67 -1.51
C SER A 31 -7.87 15.02 -0.26
N LEU A 32 -7.01 14.44 0.54
CA LEU A 32 -7.37 13.75 1.78
C LEU A 32 -7.07 14.65 2.96
N SER A 33 -8.00 14.77 3.91
CA SER A 33 -7.81 15.51 5.15
C SER A 33 -8.65 14.94 6.29
N GLY A 34 -8.23 15.18 7.52
CA GLY A 34 -8.95 14.71 8.71
C GLY A 34 -8.44 13.35 9.21
N THR A 35 -9.23 12.69 10.05
CA THR A 35 -8.80 11.52 10.80
C THR A 35 -9.60 10.27 10.41
N LEU A 36 -8.88 9.16 10.18
CA LEU A 36 -9.41 7.81 10.01
C LEU A 36 -8.72 6.90 11.03
N SER A 37 -9.28 6.84 12.24
CA SER A 37 -8.64 6.20 13.41
C SER A 37 -8.60 4.67 13.37
N ALA A 38 -9.40 4.05 12.53
CA ALA A 38 -9.40 2.60 12.28
C ALA A 38 -9.83 2.35 10.83
N GLY A 39 -8.88 2.35 9.93
CA GLY A 39 -9.25 2.15 8.52
C GLY A 39 -8.11 2.32 7.53
N GLN A 40 -8.47 2.16 6.27
CA GLN A 40 -7.57 2.13 5.14
C GLN A 40 -8.14 2.97 4.00
N VAL A 41 -7.28 3.66 3.27
CA VAL A 41 -7.57 4.20 1.94
C VAL A 41 -7.03 3.23 0.90
N ALA A 42 -7.92 2.67 0.08
CA ALA A 42 -7.59 1.68 -0.93
C ALA A 42 -7.91 2.20 -2.34
N VAL A 43 -6.92 2.22 -3.21
CA VAL A 43 -7.06 2.59 -4.61
C VAL A 43 -7.11 1.31 -5.46
N ASP A 44 -8.18 1.11 -6.21
CA ASP A 44 -8.35 -0.02 -7.10
C ASP A 44 -9.20 0.36 -8.31
N LEU A 45 -8.57 0.58 -9.45
CA LEU A 45 -9.25 1.04 -10.66
C LEU A 45 -9.74 -0.12 -11.55
N GLY A 46 -9.54 -1.37 -11.13
CA GLY A 46 -10.01 -2.55 -11.86
C GLY A 46 -8.91 -3.27 -12.65
N GLU A 47 -9.29 -4.37 -13.29
CA GLU A 47 -8.34 -5.32 -13.89
C GLU A 47 -7.55 -4.74 -15.07
N ASP A 48 -8.15 -3.85 -15.85
CA ASP A 48 -7.51 -3.26 -17.03
C ASP A 48 -6.60 -2.07 -16.68
N ALA A 49 -6.60 -1.61 -15.42
CA ALA A 49 -5.92 -0.39 -15.01
C ALA A 49 -4.39 -0.45 -15.18
N GLU A 50 -3.80 -1.62 -15.02
CA GLU A 50 -2.34 -1.79 -15.07
C GLU A 50 -1.75 -1.45 -16.45
N THR A 51 -2.55 -1.60 -17.51
CA THR A 51 -2.16 -1.31 -18.89
C THR A 51 -2.78 -0.04 -19.46
N ASP A 52 -3.64 0.64 -18.71
CA ASP A 52 -4.32 1.87 -19.15
C ASP A 52 -3.56 3.11 -18.64
N PRO A 53 -2.89 3.90 -19.50
CA PRO A 53 -2.14 5.09 -19.10
C PRO A 53 -3.02 6.21 -18.51
N GLU A 54 -4.35 6.13 -18.66
CA GLU A 54 -5.28 7.07 -18.01
C GLU A 54 -5.68 6.62 -16.58
N ALA A 55 -5.32 5.41 -16.17
CA ALA A 55 -5.62 4.87 -14.84
C ALA A 55 -4.67 5.41 -13.77
N VAL A 56 -4.65 6.73 -13.61
CA VAL A 56 -3.76 7.46 -12.70
C VAL A 56 -4.56 8.02 -11.52
N VAL A 57 -4.05 7.78 -10.31
CA VAL A 57 -4.56 8.36 -9.07
C VAL A 57 -3.46 9.14 -8.37
N THR A 58 -3.76 10.39 -8.03
CA THR A 58 -2.92 11.24 -7.19
C THR A 58 -3.63 11.49 -5.86
N LEU A 59 -3.02 11.04 -4.76
CA LEU A 59 -3.48 11.35 -3.41
C LEU A 59 -2.71 12.54 -2.87
N ILE A 60 -3.39 13.63 -2.57
CA ILE A 60 -2.81 14.79 -1.89
C ILE A 60 -3.10 14.65 -0.39
N LEU A 61 -2.05 14.40 0.40
CA LEU A 61 -2.15 14.33 1.86
C LEU A 61 -2.13 15.76 2.42
N ASN A 62 -3.28 16.20 2.90
CA ASN A 62 -3.54 17.60 3.30
C ASN A 62 -4.02 17.67 4.76
N GLY A 63 -3.15 17.29 5.68
CA GLY A 63 -3.48 17.22 7.11
C GLY A 63 -4.29 15.97 7.45
N VAL A 64 -3.78 14.79 7.07
CA VAL A 64 -4.40 13.50 7.40
C VAL A 64 -3.78 12.89 8.65
N ASP A 65 -4.60 12.11 9.37
CA ASP A 65 -4.18 11.19 10.40
C ASP A 65 -4.91 9.85 10.19
N ILE A 66 -4.19 8.88 9.60
CA ILE A 66 -4.76 7.59 9.22
C ILE A 66 -4.08 6.49 10.03
N THR A 67 -4.87 5.64 10.67
CA THR A 67 -4.38 4.47 11.41
C THR A 67 -5.08 3.20 10.94
N CYS A 68 -4.30 2.20 10.55
CA CYS A 68 -4.75 0.86 10.25
C CYS A 68 -3.83 -0.15 10.95
N THR A 69 -4.39 -0.93 11.86
CA THR A 69 -3.63 -1.92 12.66
C THR A 69 -3.65 -3.33 12.05
N VAL A 70 -4.32 -3.53 10.92
CA VAL A 70 -4.53 -4.85 10.30
C VAL A 70 -4.03 -4.93 8.86
N ALA A 71 -3.51 -3.82 8.30
CA ALA A 71 -3.09 -3.72 6.92
C ALA A 71 -2.34 -2.40 6.67
N PRO A 72 -1.81 -2.16 5.45
CA PRO A 72 -1.41 -0.82 5.02
C PRO A 72 -2.51 0.21 5.25
N ALA A 73 -2.15 1.38 5.77
CA ALA A 73 -3.12 2.47 5.95
C ALA A 73 -3.52 3.10 4.61
N ILE A 74 -2.60 3.13 3.66
CA ILE A 74 -2.84 3.55 2.28
C ILE A 74 -2.30 2.46 1.36
N ILE A 75 -3.12 2.00 0.40
CA ILE A 75 -2.71 0.98 -0.57
C ILE A 75 -3.21 1.30 -1.97
N PHE A 76 -2.31 1.16 -2.95
CA PHE A 76 -2.64 1.13 -4.38
C PHE A 76 -2.59 -0.33 -4.85
N TYR A 77 -3.74 -0.87 -5.21
CA TYR A 77 -3.86 -2.24 -5.72
C TYR A 77 -3.64 -2.32 -7.23
N ARG A 78 -4.41 -1.55 -8.00
CA ARG A 78 -4.41 -1.55 -9.45
C ARG A 78 -4.58 -0.13 -9.97
N VAL A 79 -3.51 0.37 -10.55
CA VAL A 79 -3.40 1.63 -11.29
C VAL A 79 -2.46 1.39 -12.47
N TYR A 80 -2.22 2.37 -13.31
CA TYR A 80 -1.29 2.23 -14.43
C TYR A 80 0.13 1.89 -13.98
N GLU A 81 0.71 0.86 -14.61
CA GLU A 81 2.12 0.51 -14.45
C GLU A 81 2.93 1.05 -15.64
N CYS A 82 3.88 1.95 -15.35
CA CYS A 82 4.72 2.58 -16.37
C CYS A 82 5.97 1.77 -16.74
N GLY A 83 6.28 0.75 -15.98
CA GLY A 83 7.41 -0.14 -16.20
C GLY A 83 6.96 -1.52 -16.71
N SER A 84 7.77 -2.52 -16.40
CA SER A 84 7.46 -3.91 -16.68
C SER A 84 7.74 -4.76 -15.45
N ASP A 85 6.81 -5.65 -15.11
CA ASP A 85 6.96 -6.69 -14.11
C ASP A 85 7.55 -8.00 -14.69
N ASP A 86 7.74 -8.05 -16.01
CA ASP A 86 8.37 -9.18 -16.69
C ASP A 86 9.90 -9.15 -16.47
N ALA A 87 10.40 -10.17 -15.79
CA ALA A 87 11.83 -10.30 -15.47
C ALA A 87 12.75 -10.31 -16.71
N GLU A 88 12.24 -10.72 -17.90
CA GLU A 88 13.01 -10.73 -19.14
C GLU A 88 13.13 -9.33 -19.77
N THR A 89 12.17 -8.46 -19.50
CA THR A 89 12.09 -7.11 -20.07
C THR A 89 12.32 -6.00 -19.05
N ALA A 90 12.35 -6.34 -17.77
CA ALA A 90 12.59 -5.39 -16.68
C ALA A 90 13.96 -4.71 -16.82
N SER A 91 14.04 -3.44 -16.48
CA SER A 91 15.27 -2.68 -16.42
C SER A 91 15.53 -2.14 -15.01
N GLU A 92 16.81 -1.92 -14.67
CA GLU A 92 17.20 -1.36 -13.35
C GLU A 92 16.72 0.08 -13.14
N THR A 93 16.45 0.78 -14.23
CA THR A 93 15.97 2.17 -14.18
C THR A 93 14.70 2.30 -14.98
N VAL A 94 13.65 2.79 -14.34
CA VAL A 94 12.38 3.10 -14.96
C VAL A 94 12.09 4.58 -14.80
N ASP A 95 11.62 5.21 -15.88
CA ASP A 95 11.02 6.55 -15.77
C ASP A 95 9.63 6.43 -15.16
N ALA A 96 9.55 6.64 -13.86
CA ALA A 96 8.32 6.52 -13.10
C ALA A 96 7.43 7.78 -13.18
N THR A 97 7.75 8.78 -14.00
CA THR A 97 6.93 10.01 -14.11
C THR A 97 5.51 9.76 -14.57
N ALA A 98 5.27 8.68 -15.31
CA ALA A 98 3.94 8.26 -15.75
C ALA A 98 3.24 7.24 -14.84
N ALA A 99 3.83 6.91 -13.69
CA ALA A 99 3.25 5.91 -12.79
C ALA A 99 1.83 6.28 -12.35
N GLY A 100 0.97 5.27 -12.26
CA GLY A 100 -0.43 5.46 -11.88
C GLY A 100 -0.64 5.74 -10.39
N ALA A 101 0.31 5.35 -9.52
CA ALA A 101 0.26 5.63 -8.09
C ALA A 101 1.09 6.88 -7.74
N ASN A 102 0.41 7.94 -7.29
CA ASN A 102 1.08 9.18 -6.91
C ASN A 102 0.59 9.69 -5.55
N VAL A 103 1.53 10.08 -4.71
CA VAL A 103 1.27 10.70 -3.41
C VAL A 103 1.97 12.07 -3.37
N ILE A 104 1.21 13.11 -3.05
CA ILE A 104 1.74 14.46 -2.83
C ILE A 104 1.52 14.84 -1.38
N ILE A 105 2.58 15.21 -0.69
CA ILE A 105 2.51 15.78 0.65
C ILE A 105 2.28 17.27 0.50
N ALA A 106 1.08 17.75 0.85
CA ALA A 106 0.70 19.15 0.63
C ALA A 106 1.60 20.11 1.45
N ASP A 107 2.00 21.19 0.81
CA ASP A 107 2.86 22.19 1.45
C ASP A 107 2.26 22.75 2.74
N GLY A 108 3.11 22.89 3.77
CA GLY A 108 2.73 23.46 5.05
C GLY A 108 1.81 22.59 5.90
N THR A 109 1.61 21.33 5.53
CA THR A 109 0.80 20.38 6.32
C THR A 109 1.66 19.36 7.04
N GLU A 110 1.12 18.85 8.14
CA GLU A 110 1.64 17.68 8.83
C GLU A 110 0.67 16.53 8.69
N ASN A 111 1.17 15.38 8.28
CA ASN A 111 0.39 14.18 7.97
C ASN A 111 0.95 13.01 8.78
N SER A 112 0.07 12.16 9.30
CA SER A 112 0.43 10.95 10.01
C SER A 112 -0.21 9.74 9.36
N VAL A 113 0.59 8.72 9.06
CA VAL A 113 0.14 7.45 8.50
C VAL A 113 0.72 6.33 9.35
N THR A 114 -0.16 5.64 10.07
CA THR A 114 0.19 4.46 10.86
C THR A 114 -0.40 3.23 10.20
N GLY A 115 0.45 2.29 9.82
CA GLY A 115 0.04 1.08 9.12
C GLY A 115 0.69 -0.18 9.67
N SER A 116 0.12 -1.29 9.28
CA SER A 116 0.59 -2.63 9.62
C SER A 116 0.67 -3.49 8.38
N TYR A 117 1.10 -4.71 8.54
CA TYR A 117 1.08 -5.73 7.50
C TYR A 117 -0.26 -6.46 7.49
N VAL A 118 -0.62 -7.05 6.36
CA VAL A 118 -1.74 -7.99 6.29
C VAL A 118 -1.34 -9.29 6.96
N ALA A 119 -2.19 -9.78 7.86
CA ALA A 119 -1.97 -11.04 8.56
C ALA A 119 -1.62 -12.17 7.58
N LYS A 120 -0.67 -13.02 7.95
CA LYS A 120 -0.17 -14.09 7.10
C LYS A 120 -1.26 -15.09 6.77
N ILE A 121 -1.71 -15.06 5.53
CA ILE A 121 -2.59 -16.06 4.94
C ILE A 121 -1.77 -16.77 3.87
N TYR A 122 -1.65 -18.07 4.01
CA TYR A 122 -0.89 -18.87 3.06
C TYR A 122 -1.76 -19.40 1.92
N LYS A 123 -1.15 -19.57 0.76
CA LYS A 123 -1.75 -20.32 -0.36
C LYS A 123 -1.79 -21.78 0.04
N PRO A 124 -2.97 -22.42 0.14
CA PRO A 124 -3.11 -23.78 0.70
C PRO A 124 -2.21 -24.82 0.00
N GLU A 125 -2.08 -24.70 -1.32
CA GLU A 125 -1.29 -25.61 -2.17
C GLU A 125 0.22 -25.49 -1.95
N THR A 126 0.68 -24.48 -1.19
CA THR A 126 2.11 -24.25 -0.93
C THR A 126 2.52 -24.56 0.50
N VAL A 127 1.55 -24.96 1.33
CA VAL A 127 1.83 -25.22 2.75
C VAL A 127 2.42 -26.60 2.92
N THR A 128 3.63 -26.67 3.47
CA THR A 128 4.22 -27.89 4.01
C THR A 128 4.29 -27.78 5.53
N LEU A 129 3.94 -28.87 6.20
CA LEU A 129 4.01 -28.97 7.64
C LEU A 129 5.29 -29.71 8.02
N ASN A 130 5.78 -29.42 9.23
CA ASN A 130 6.86 -30.19 9.85
C ASN A 130 6.45 -31.65 10.04
N ASP A 131 7.42 -32.52 10.37
CA ASP A 131 7.20 -33.96 10.51
C ASP A 131 6.06 -34.32 11.51
N ASP A 132 5.83 -33.47 12.50
CA ASP A 132 4.79 -33.64 13.50
C ASP A 132 3.42 -33.11 13.05
N GLY A 133 3.34 -32.41 11.94
CA GLY A 133 2.12 -31.77 11.42
C GLY A 133 1.59 -30.62 12.28
N THR A 134 2.42 -30.07 13.16
CA THR A 134 2.01 -29.06 14.16
C THR A 134 2.37 -27.64 13.78
N ALA A 135 3.29 -27.44 12.83
CA ALA A 135 3.73 -26.13 12.41
C ALA A 135 3.95 -26.05 10.89
N VAL A 136 3.80 -24.88 10.33
CA VAL A 136 4.13 -24.61 8.92
C VAL A 136 5.64 -24.51 8.78
N GLU A 137 6.24 -25.38 7.98
CA GLU A 137 7.67 -25.39 7.67
C GLU A 137 7.98 -24.50 6.48
N GLU A 138 7.18 -24.64 5.39
CA GLU A 138 7.26 -23.80 4.22
C GLU A 138 5.86 -23.37 3.76
N ALA A 139 5.74 -22.15 3.31
CA ALA A 139 4.52 -21.65 2.67
C ALA A 139 4.78 -20.34 1.92
N LYS A 140 3.98 -20.10 0.87
CA LYS A 140 3.94 -18.80 0.19
C LYS A 140 2.77 -17.98 0.71
N LYS A 141 3.02 -16.73 1.09
CA LYS A 141 1.97 -15.80 1.47
C LYS A 141 1.02 -15.54 0.30
N LEU A 142 -0.27 -15.45 0.57
CA LEU A 142 -1.27 -15.01 -0.40
C LEU A 142 -1.10 -13.52 -0.70
N HIS A 143 -0.81 -12.74 0.32
CA HIS A 143 -0.53 -11.30 0.24
C HIS A 143 0.77 -10.98 0.97
N LYS A 144 1.51 -9.99 0.46
CA LYS A 144 2.77 -9.50 1.04
C LYS A 144 2.69 -8.01 1.39
N TYR A 145 1.48 -7.50 1.62
CA TYR A 145 1.26 -6.08 1.87
C TYR A 145 1.69 -5.73 3.30
N ASP A 146 2.89 -5.24 3.45
CA ASP A 146 3.56 -5.01 4.74
C ASP A 146 4.11 -3.58 4.93
N GLY A 147 3.88 -2.68 3.98
CA GLY A 147 4.16 -1.25 4.13
C GLY A 147 2.98 -0.46 4.73
N ALA A 148 3.24 0.56 5.54
CA ALA A 148 2.18 1.45 6.01
C ALA A 148 1.52 2.23 4.87
N LEU A 149 2.32 2.67 3.91
CA LEU A 149 1.90 3.15 2.60
C LEU A 149 2.50 2.21 1.56
N TYR A 150 1.64 1.54 0.84
CA TYR A 150 2.00 0.40 -0.01
C TYR A 150 1.45 0.55 -1.44
N SER A 151 2.23 0.15 -2.43
CA SER A 151 1.78 0.05 -3.82
C SER A 151 2.19 -1.28 -4.45
N LYS A 152 1.26 -1.91 -5.14
CA LYS A 152 1.58 -3.05 -6.02
C LYS A 152 2.23 -2.62 -7.33
N MET A 153 2.04 -1.35 -7.71
CA MET A 153 2.55 -0.74 -8.93
C MET A 153 3.66 0.24 -8.59
N SER A 154 4.40 0.70 -9.60
CA SER A 154 5.35 1.79 -9.44
C SER A 154 4.70 3.02 -8.84
N MET A 155 5.37 3.66 -7.87
CA MET A 155 4.80 4.76 -7.09
C MET A 155 5.74 5.95 -7.00
N ASN A 156 5.16 7.15 -7.11
CA ASN A 156 5.84 8.41 -6.83
C ASN A 156 5.36 9.02 -5.51
N VAL A 157 6.29 9.56 -4.74
CA VAL A 157 6.03 10.41 -3.57
C VAL A 157 6.69 11.77 -3.79
N ASP A 158 5.91 12.83 -3.66
CA ASP A 158 6.34 14.21 -3.91
C ASP A 158 6.02 15.11 -2.71
N GLY A 159 6.88 16.09 -2.44
CA GLY A 159 6.76 17.03 -1.33
C GLY A 159 5.96 18.29 -1.62
N GLY A 160 5.24 18.35 -2.73
CA GLY A 160 4.58 19.56 -3.18
C GLY A 160 5.53 20.59 -3.79
N ALA A 161 5.02 21.77 -4.15
CA ALA A 161 5.78 22.79 -4.88
C ALA A 161 6.89 23.47 -4.05
N LEU A 162 6.71 23.56 -2.72
CA LEU A 162 7.66 24.19 -1.80
C LEU A 162 8.44 23.15 -0.98
N GLY A 163 8.04 21.89 -1.01
CA GLY A 163 8.66 20.81 -0.24
C GLY A 163 8.56 20.99 1.27
N THR A 164 7.51 21.68 1.76
CA THR A 164 7.34 22.01 3.17
C THR A 164 6.34 21.12 3.90
N GLY A 165 5.71 20.17 3.19
CA GLY A 165 4.83 19.18 3.77
C GLY A 165 5.63 18.12 4.55
N VAL A 166 5.07 17.65 5.65
CA VAL A 166 5.63 16.62 6.52
C VAL A 166 4.76 15.38 6.47
N LEU A 167 5.38 14.21 6.32
CA LEU A 167 4.74 12.91 6.41
C LEU A 167 5.43 12.07 7.49
N ASN A 168 4.77 11.89 8.62
CA ASN A 168 5.18 11.00 9.68
C ASN A 168 4.60 9.60 9.41
N ILE A 169 5.46 8.61 9.28
CA ILE A 169 5.04 7.23 9.07
C ILE A 169 5.41 6.39 10.28
N THR A 170 4.45 5.63 10.77
CA THR A 170 4.66 4.59 11.78
C THR A 170 4.24 3.26 11.17
N ALA A 171 5.13 2.29 11.20
CA ALA A 171 4.87 0.97 10.61
C ALA A 171 5.42 -0.13 11.51
N GLU A 172 4.74 -1.27 11.52
CA GLU A 172 5.25 -2.47 12.19
C GLU A 172 6.32 -3.17 11.39
N ASN A 173 6.33 -3.00 10.07
CA ASN A 173 7.32 -3.55 9.16
C ASN A 173 7.93 -2.44 8.31
N GLU A 174 7.38 -2.12 7.14
CA GLU A 174 7.92 -1.14 6.21
C GLU A 174 7.11 0.16 6.20
N GLY A 175 7.78 1.31 6.17
CA GLY A 175 7.10 2.61 6.12
C GLY A 175 6.46 2.87 4.76
N LEU A 176 7.28 2.87 3.73
CA LEU A 176 6.91 3.00 2.33
C LEU A 176 7.40 1.78 1.57
N ASP A 177 6.54 1.14 0.82
CA ASP A 177 6.89 0.00 -0.01
C ASP A 177 6.17 0.02 -1.36
N SER A 178 6.85 -0.46 -2.39
CA SER A 178 6.31 -0.68 -3.73
C SER A 178 6.86 -2.00 -4.26
N GLU A 179 5.98 -2.86 -4.76
CA GLU A 179 6.40 -4.13 -5.38
C GLU A 179 7.29 -3.93 -6.61
N LEU A 180 7.22 -2.77 -7.26
CA LEU A 180 8.00 -2.46 -8.46
C LEU A 180 8.98 -1.31 -8.22
N HIS A 181 8.64 -0.07 -8.58
CA HIS A 181 9.55 1.06 -8.43
C HIS A 181 8.99 2.12 -7.49
N LEU A 182 9.83 2.61 -6.57
CA LEU A 182 9.52 3.72 -5.69
C LEU A 182 10.43 4.90 -6.00
N THR A 183 9.83 6.04 -6.33
CA THR A 183 10.55 7.31 -6.53
C THR A 183 10.10 8.33 -5.48
N ILE A 184 11.04 8.87 -4.72
CA ILE A 184 10.78 9.94 -3.75
C ILE A 184 11.42 11.22 -4.28
N ASN A 185 10.58 12.17 -4.71
CA ASN A 185 11.00 13.43 -5.32
C ASN A 185 11.08 14.59 -4.31
N GLY A 186 10.51 14.42 -3.13
CA GLY A 186 10.53 15.48 -2.10
C GLY A 186 9.67 15.16 -0.91
N GLY A 187 9.58 16.14 0.00
CA GLY A 187 8.90 16.04 1.29
C GLY A 187 9.89 15.96 2.47
N ASN A 188 9.35 15.99 3.67
CA ASN A 188 10.06 15.83 4.93
C ASN A 188 9.43 14.69 5.73
#